data_49f786674caf5a16a76cbecda262d1b8
#
_entry.id   49f786674caf5a16a76cbecda262d1b8
#
_cell.length_a   1.000
_cell.length_b   1.000
_cell.length_c   1.000
_cell.angle_alpha   90.00
_cell.angle_beta   90.00
_cell.angle_gamma   90.00
#
_symmetry.space_group_name_H-M   'P 1'
#
loop_
_entity.id
_entity.type
_entity.pdbx_description
1 polymer ?
#
loop_
_entity_poly.entity_id
_entity_poly.type
_entity_poly.pdbx_seq_one_letter_code
_entity_poly.pdbx_strand_id
1 'polypeptide(L)'
;TKGGVIVEHIETGSLMFCPGSQISDKPVKNIDHLIGVEQKFALIKLDMVRGNSVVSRRQVVSSNKKEDKIKIIEKFKVGDIIKDAVVKGYSSFGCFFEVNTPDGTLDTLCHLQEISYSRVNHPDEFFNIGEKHDLKVISIDMEKLQVGCSIKQLSPDPFEHISNYQIGSQYKVKVVKITDYGCF
;
A
#
# COMPACT_ATOMS: atom_id res chain seq x y z
N THR A 1 25.54 -10.42 -19.69
CA THR A 1 26.74 -9.83 -19.08
C THR A 1 26.61 -9.75 -17.56
N LYS A 2 27.68 -9.77 -16.81
CA LYS A 2 27.68 -9.73 -15.34
C LYS A 2 27.01 -8.49 -14.72
N GLY A 3 26.61 -7.48 -15.52
CA GLY A 3 26.03 -6.22 -15.00
C GLY A 3 24.67 -5.84 -15.59
N GLY A 4 24.09 -6.63 -16.50
CA GLY A 4 22.83 -6.31 -17.14
C GLY A 4 22.57 -7.10 -18.41
N VAL A 5 21.55 -6.70 -19.17
CA VAL A 5 21.16 -7.30 -20.44
C VAL A 5 21.37 -6.32 -21.61
N ILE A 6 21.65 -6.88 -22.77
CA ILE A 6 21.63 -6.15 -24.04
C ILE A 6 20.28 -6.42 -24.69
N VAL A 7 19.58 -5.37 -25.09
CA VAL A 7 18.31 -5.43 -25.79
C VAL A 7 18.47 -4.84 -27.18
N GLU A 8 17.77 -5.42 -28.14
CA GLU A 8 17.75 -4.98 -29.53
C GLU A 8 16.43 -4.27 -29.84
N HIS A 9 16.50 -3.12 -30.48
CA HIS A 9 15.31 -2.42 -30.94
C HIS A 9 14.77 -3.10 -32.19
N ILE A 10 13.52 -3.51 -32.16
CA ILE A 10 12.91 -4.37 -33.19
C ILE A 10 12.96 -3.75 -34.59
N GLU A 11 12.67 -2.44 -34.69
CA GLU A 11 12.59 -1.77 -35.99
C GLU A 11 13.96 -1.36 -36.58
N THR A 12 14.91 -0.98 -35.70
CA THR A 12 16.20 -0.40 -36.16
C THR A 12 17.38 -1.33 -35.98
N GLY A 13 17.22 -2.46 -35.28
CA GLY A 13 18.30 -3.37 -34.93
C GLY A 13 19.37 -2.76 -33.99
N SER A 14 19.10 -1.58 -33.41
CA SER A 14 20.04 -0.89 -32.53
C SER A 14 20.18 -1.61 -31.20
N LEU A 15 21.41 -1.88 -30.79
CA LEU A 15 21.69 -2.51 -29.50
C LEU A 15 21.71 -1.47 -28.37
N MET A 16 20.99 -1.76 -27.29
CA MET A 16 20.89 -0.89 -26.11
C MET A 16 21.21 -1.69 -24.86
N PHE A 17 21.78 -1.03 -23.85
CA PHE A 17 22.15 -1.66 -22.60
C PHE A 17 21.10 -1.37 -21.49
N CYS A 18 20.65 -2.42 -20.82
CA CYS A 18 19.81 -2.30 -19.64
C CYS A 18 20.59 -2.81 -18.41
N PRO A 19 20.98 -1.94 -17.47
CA PRO A 19 21.63 -2.34 -16.23
C PRO A 19 20.75 -3.30 -15.43
N GLY A 20 21.33 -4.26 -14.70
CA GLY A 20 20.62 -5.23 -13.90
C GLY A 20 19.66 -4.61 -12.87
N SER A 21 20.04 -3.46 -12.31
CA SER A 21 19.21 -2.68 -11.38
C SER A 21 18.00 -2.01 -12.04
N GLN A 22 17.97 -1.93 -13.36
CA GLN A 22 16.91 -1.30 -14.15
C GLN A 22 15.97 -2.31 -14.83
N ILE A 23 16.14 -3.60 -14.55
CA ILE A 23 15.30 -4.67 -15.13
C ILE A 23 13.98 -4.80 -14.36
N SER A 24 14.03 -4.74 -13.03
CA SER A 24 12.86 -4.92 -12.15
C SER A 24 12.98 -4.10 -10.87
N ASP A 25 11.82 -3.90 -10.19
CA ASP A 25 11.73 -3.24 -8.88
C ASP A 25 12.35 -4.09 -7.77
N LYS A 26 12.28 -5.42 -7.91
CA LYS A 26 12.87 -6.38 -6.95
C LYS A 26 14.15 -6.98 -7.56
N PRO A 27 15.15 -7.31 -6.74
CA PRO A 27 16.35 -7.97 -7.23
C PRO A 27 15.98 -9.32 -7.86
N VAL A 28 16.23 -9.48 -9.14
CA VAL A 28 15.94 -10.70 -9.90
C VAL A 28 17.20 -11.54 -9.95
N LYS A 29 17.12 -12.78 -9.43
CA LYS A 29 18.25 -13.72 -9.43
C LYS A 29 18.45 -14.39 -10.79
N ASN A 30 17.38 -14.56 -11.57
CA ASN A 30 17.41 -15.20 -12.87
C ASN A 30 16.64 -14.35 -13.90
N ILE A 31 17.28 -14.01 -15.02
CA ILE A 31 16.77 -13.12 -16.07
C ILE A 31 16.53 -13.91 -17.37
N ASP A 32 16.88 -15.19 -17.41
CA ASP A 32 16.86 -16.03 -18.62
C ASP A 32 15.48 -16.14 -19.25
N HIS A 33 14.42 -16.06 -18.42
CA HIS A 33 13.02 -16.08 -18.87
C HIS A 33 12.63 -14.85 -19.71
N LEU A 34 13.46 -13.79 -19.73
CA LEU A 34 13.21 -12.59 -20.52
C LEU A 34 13.88 -12.64 -21.91
N ILE A 35 14.74 -13.64 -22.16
CA ILE A 35 15.43 -13.80 -23.43
C ILE A 35 14.41 -14.21 -24.50
N GLY A 36 14.39 -13.49 -25.61
CA GLY A 36 13.48 -13.75 -26.74
C GLY A 36 12.04 -13.25 -26.53
N VAL A 37 11.74 -12.58 -25.42
CA VAL A 37 10.42 -12.00 -25.16
C VAL A 37 10.43 -10.51 -25.48
N GLU A 38 9.54 -10.07 -26.36
CA GLU A 38 9.34 -8.67 -26.68
C GLU A 38 8.79 -7.89 -25.47
N GLN A 39 9.45 -6.83 -25.08
CA GLN A 39 9.06 -6.01 -23.95
C GLN A 39 9.34 -4.53 -24.19
N LYS A 40 8.59 -3.68 -23.48
CA LYS A 40 8.76 -2.24 -23.54
C LYS A 40 9.85 -1.79 -22.58
N PHE A 41 10.76 -0.95 -23.06
CA PHE A 41 11.81 -0.31 -22.28
C PHE A 41 11.72 1.20 -22.45
N ALA A 42 12.01 1.94 -21.38
CA ALA A 42 12.15 3.39 -21.42
C ALA A 42 13.62 3.74 -21.65
N LEU A 43 13.89 4.69 -22.54
CA LEU A 43 15.23 5.22 -22.76
C LEU A 43 15.58 6.18 -21.62
N ILE A 44 16.66 5.87 -20.86
CA ILE A 44 17.15 6.73 -19.78
C ILE A 44 18.21 7.70 -20.28
N LYS A 45 19.16 7.19 -21.07
CA LYS A 45 20.30 7.95 -21.55
C LYS A 45 20.64 7.56 -22.98
N LEU A 46 20.90 8.58 -23.81
CA LEU A 46 21.39 8.44 -25.17
C LEU A 46 22.67 9.21 -25.28
N ASP A 47 23.75 8.51 -25.65
CA ASP A 47 25.03 9.11 -25.98
C ASP A 47 25.24 8.98 -27.51
N MET A 48 24.94 10.05 -28.22
CA MET A 48 25.03 10.08 -29.68
C MET A 48 26.46 10.00 -30.18
N VAL A 49 27.43 10.45 -29.37
CA VAL A 49 28.87 10.48 -29.77
C VAL A 49 29.45 9.08 -29.73
N ARG A 50 29.08 8.28 -28.74
CA ARG A 50 29.59 6.92 -28.54
C ARG A 50 28.64 5.83 -29.00
N GLY A 51 27.46 6.19 -29.50
CA GLY A 51 26.42 5.23 -29.90
C GLY A 51 25.87 4.36 -28.75
N ASN A 52 26.06 4.78 -27.48
CA ASN A 52 25.63 4.03 -26.34
C ASN A 52 24.27 4.52 -25.83
N SER A 53 23.32 3.63 -25.76
CA SER A 53 22.00 3.91 -25.19
C SER A 53 21.74 3.05 -23.98
N VAL A 54 21.19 3.66 -22.92
CA VAL A 54 20.82 2.99 -21.68
C VAL A 54 19.31 3.02 -21.52
N VAL A 55 18.73 1.84 -21.32
CA VAL A 55 17.29 1.66 -21.19
C VAL A 55 16.89 1.05 -19.85
N SER A 56 15.65 1.26 -19.45
CA SER A 56 15.07 0.73 -18.21
C SER A 56 13.73 0.07 -18.49
N ARG A 57 13.59 -1.17 -18.06
CA ARG A 57 12.30 -1.84 -17.96
C ARG A 57 11.59 -1.44 -16.67
N ARG A 58 12.35 -1.23 -15.60
CA ARG A 58 11.82 -0.82 -14.29
C ARG A 58 10.94 0.43 -14.39
N GLN A 59 11.36 1.45 -15.15
CA GLN A 59 10.56 2.66 -15.33
C GLN A 59 9.20 2.37 -15.97
N VAL A 60 9.16 1.55 -17.01
CA VAL A 60 7.90 1.18 -17.68
C VAL A 60 6.98 0.39 -16.73
N VAL A 61 7.54 -0.60 -16.03
CA VAL A 61 6.77 -1.39 -15.06
C VAL A 61 6.24 -0.51 -13.92
N SER A 62 7.05 0.42 -13.42
CA SER A 62 6.63 1.34 -12.36
C SER A 62 5.56 2.33 -12.83
N SER A 63 5.65 2.83 -14.08
CA SER A 63 4.64 3.73 -14.66
C SER A 63 3.31 3.00 -14.84
N ASN A 64 3.32 1.79 -15.41
CA ASN A 64 2.11 0.99 -15.58
C ASN A 64 1.45 0.68 -14.22
N LYS A 65 2.25 0.29 -13.21
CA LYS A 65 1.73 0.06 -11.85
C LYS A 65 1.12 1.31 -11.23
N LYS A 66 1.66 2.51 -11.52
CA LYS A 66 1.08 3.76 -11.05
C LYS A 66 -0.24 4.07 -11.74
N GLU A 67 -0.31 3.91 -13.06
CA GLU A 67 -1.55 4.09 -13.82
C GLU A 67 -2.64 3.13 -13.36
N ASP A 68 -2.31 1.86 -13.15
CA ASP A 68 -3.25 0.87 -12.64
C ASP A 68 -3.71 1.21 -11.21
N LYS A 69 -2.79 1.65 -10.33
CA LYS A 69 -3.16 2.13 -8.99
C LYS A 69 -4.09 3.34 -9.05
N ILE A 70 -3.85 4.30 -9.94
CA ILE A 70 -4.72 5.47 -10.10
C ILE A 70 -6.14 5.02 -10.48
N LYS A 71 -6.26 4.15 -11.49
CA LYS A 71 -7.57 3.62 -11.93
C LYS A 71 -8.31 2.88 -10.81
N ILE A 72 -7.57 2.15 -9.97
CA ILE A 72 -8.15 1.45 -8.82
C ILE A 72 -8.61 2.47 -7.77
N ILE A 73 -7.79 3.46 -7.45
CA ILE A 73 -8.09 4.48 -6.44
C ILE A 73 -9.29 5.33 -6.85
N GLU A 74 -9.43 5.67 -8.14
CA GLU A 74 -10.57 6.43 -8.67
C GLU A 74 -11.92 5.73 -8.50
N LYS A 75 -11.92 4.40 -8.37
CA LYS A 75 -13.14 3.61 -8.13
C LYS A 75 -13.61 3.69 -6.68
N PHE A 76 -12.72 4.02 -5.73
CA PHE A 76 -13.06 4.15 -4.33
C PHE A 76 -13.52 5.56 -3.99
N LYS A 77 -14.49 5.64 -3.09
CA LYS A 77 -14.98 6.90 -2.52
C LYS A 77 -14.77 6.88 -1.02
N VAL A 78 -14.63 8.07 -0.45
CA VAL A 78 -14.61 8.22 1.01
C VAL A 78 -15.95 7.73 1.56
N GLY A 79 -15.88 6.81 2.53
CA GLY A 79 -17.02 6.13 3.11
C GLY A 79 -17.27 4.70 2.60
N ASP A 80 -16.62 4.29 1.50
CA ASP A 80 -16.75 2.92 0.98
C ASP A 80 -16.16 1.89 1.96
N ILE A 81 -16.76 0.69 1.97
CA ILE A 81 -16.29 -0.44 2.77
C ILE A 81 -15.55 -1.41 1.86
N ILE A 82 -14.28 -1.63 2.17
CA ILE A 82 -13.42 -2.62 1.53
C ILE A 82 -13.46 -3.89 2.36
N LYS A 83 -13.87 -4.99 1.76
CA LYS A 83 -13.93 -6.30 2.42
C LYS A 83 -12.67 -7.11 2.16
N ASP A 84 -12.34 -8.01 3.10
CA ASP A 84 -11.25 -8.98 2.96
C ASP A 84 -9.87 -8.36 2.68
N ALA A 85 -9.57 -7.18 3.18
CA ALA A 85 -8.24 -6.59 3.10
C ALA A 85 -7.26 -7.39 3.97
N VAL A 86 -6.11 -7.75 3.41
CA VAL A 86 -5.13 -8.62 4.06
C VAL A 86 -4.05 -7.78 4.74
N VAL A 87 -3.75 -8.09 5.99
CA VAL A 87 -2.64 -7.46 6.74
C VAL A 87 -1.31 -7.82 6.10
N LYS A 88 -0.61 -6.81 5.55
CA LYS A 88 0.70 -6.97 4.89
C LYS A 88 1.86 -6.73 5.83
N GLY A 89 1.70 -5.83 6.77
CA GLY A 89 2.74 -5.50 7.75
C GLY A 89 2.39 -4.29 8.59
N TYR A 90 3.24 -4.03 9.58
CA TYR A 90 3.04 -2.94 10.54
C TYR A 90 4.16 -1.90 10.44
N SER A 91 3.85 -0.72 10.93
CA SER A 91 4.78 0.37 11.17
C SER A 91 4.47 1.00 12.52
N SER A 92 5.36 1.83 13.05
CA SER A 92 5.16 2.57 14.30
C SER A 92 3.94 3.52 14.29
N PHE A 93 3.45 3.87 13.12
CA PHE A 93 2.32 4.79 12.94
C PHE A 93 1.03 4.12 12.45
N GLY A 94 1.06 2.83 12.10
CA GLY A 94 -0.14 2.13 11.63
C GLY A 94 0.11 0.78 10.99
N CYS A 95 -0.93 0.22 10.43
CA CYS A 95 -0.94 -1.07 9.76
C CYS A 95 -1.19 -0.90 8.26
N PHE A 96 -0.42 -1.63 7.45
CA PHE A 96 -0.60 -1.69 6.00
C PHE A 96 -1.43 -2.90 5.64
N PHE A 97 -2.45 -2.65 4.82
CA PHE A 97 -3.30 -3.68 4.27
C PHE A 97 -3.15 -3.73 2.76
N GLU A 98 -3.21 -4.94 2.22
CA GLU A 98 -3.27 -5.19 0.78
C GLU A 98 -4.71 -5.52 0.40
N VAL A 99 -5.25 -4.72 -0.49
CA VAL A 99 -6.59 -4.89 -1.04
C VAL A 99 -6.47 -5.51 -2.42
N ASN A 100 -7.06 -6.69 -2.60
CA ASN A 100 -7.11 -7.35 -3.90
C ASN A 100 -8.35 -6.89 -4.65
N THR A 101 -8.15 -6.27 -5.80
CA THR A 101 -9.22 -5.87 -6.71
C THR A 101 -9.07 -6.60 -8.03
N PRO A 102 -10.13 -6.71 -8.85
CA PRO A 102 -10.05 -7.33 -10.19
C PRO A 102 -9.00 -6.69 -11.10
N ASP A 103 -8.71 -5.41 -10.88
CA ASP A 103 -7.77 -4.62 -11.68
C ASP A 103 -6.33 -4.62 -11.12
N GLY A 104 -6.11 -5.25 -9.97
CA GLY A 104 -4.80 -5.34 -9.32
C GLY A 104 -4.83 -5.22 -7.81
N THR A 105 -3.67 -5.01 -7.19
CA THR A 105 -3.53 -4.86 -5.74
C THR A 105 -3.27 -3.41 -5.36
N LEU A 106 -3.91 -2.96 -4.29
CA LEU A 106 -3.75 -1.63 -3.71
C LEU A 106 -3.27 -1.75 -2.26
N ASP A 107 -2.22 -1.01 -1.92
CA ASP A 107 -1.78 -0.88 -0.55
C ASP A 107 -2.56 0.25 0.15
N THR A 108 -3.16 -0.04 1.29
CA THR A 108 -3.91 0.91 2.11
C THR A 108 -3.28 1.04 3.48
N LEU A 109 -3.42 2.20 4.11
CA LEU A 109 -2.89 2.47 5.44
C LEU A 109 -4.02 2.71 6.43
N CYS A 110 -4.02 1.97 7.52
CA CYS A 110 -4.82 2.24 8.70
C CYS A 110 -3.93 2.82 9.79
N HIS A 111 -4.12 4.10 10.11
CA HIS A 111 -3.37 4.76 11.17
C HIS A 111 -3.73 4.18 12.55
N LEU A 112 -2.80 4.23 13.53
CA LEU A 112 -3.03 3.73 14.89
C LEU A 112 -4.33 4.23 15.52
N GLN A 113 -4.64 5.51 15.32
CA GLN A 113 -5.86 6.15 15.83
C GLN A 113 -7.15 5.67 15.17
N GLU A 114 -7.04 5.00 14.01
CA GLU A 114 -8.16 4.48 13.21
C GLU A 114 -8.35 2.97 13.39
N ILE A 115 -7.56 2.32 14.23
CA ILE A 115 -7.68 0.90 14.56
C ILE A 115 -8.80 0.66 15.56
N SER A 116 -8.77 1.39 16.68
CA SER A 116 -9.72 1.21 17.78
C SER A 116 -10.04 2.53 18.48
N TYR A 117 -11.20 2.59 19.16
CA TYR A 117 -11.56 3.66 20.07
C TYR A 117 -10.74 3.62 21.38
N SER A 118 -10.22 2.44 21.76
CA SER A 118 -9.29 2.31 22.88
C SER A 118 -7.85 2.68 22.45
N ARG A 119 -7.01 2.99 23.44
CA ARG A 119 -5.61 3.32 23.16
C ARG A 119 -4.86 2.09 22.63
N VAL A 120 -4.34 2.20 21.43
CA VAL A 120 -3.49 1.21 20.78
C VAL A 120 -2.04 1.68 20.90
N ASN A 121 -1.17 0.88 21.49
CA ASN A 121 0.27 1.19 21.57
C ASN A 121 1.01 0.71 20.33
N HIS A 122 0.68 -0.50 19.86
CA HIS A 122 1.27 -1.06 18.65
C HIS A 122 0.24 -1.88 17.85
N PRO A 123 0.28 -1.87 16.49
CA PRO A 123 -0.71 -2.56 15.68
C PRO A 123 -0.71 -4.09 15.83
N ASP A 124 0.42 -4.69 16.21
CA ASP A 124 0.58 -6.14 16.39
C ASP A 124 -0.25 -6.70 17.57
N GLU A 125 -0.72 -5.82 18.49
CA GLU A 125 -1.66 -6.21 19.55
C GLU A 125 -3.04 -6.59 19.00
N PHE A 126 -3.40 -6.10 17.81
CA PHE A 126 -4.72 -6.22 17.21
C PHE A 126 -4.78 -7.08 15.95
N PHE A 127 -3.67 -7.21 15.23
CA PHE A 127 -3.63 -7.86 13.93
C PHE A 127 -2.49 -8.85 13.81
N ASN A 128 -2.72 -9.93 13.06
CA ASN A 128 -1.68 -10.84 12.62
C ASN A 128 -1.43 -10.67 11.12
N ILE A 129 -0.17 -10.81 10.69
CA ILE A 129 0.18 -10.74 9.26
C ILE A 129 -0.54 -11.86 8.51
N GLY A 130 -1.21 -11.49 7.41
CA GLY A 130 -2.02 -12.40 6.60
C GLY A 130 -3.47 -12.52 7.03
N GLU A 131 -3.87 -11.89 8.12
CA GLU A 131 -5.27 -11.83 8.58
C GLU A 131 -6.10 -10.92 7.67
N LYS A 132 -7.39 -11.21 7.54
CA LYS A 132 -8.33 -10.44 6.73
C LYS A 132 -9.22 -9.59 7.60
N HIS A 133 -9.35 -8.32 7.23
CA HIS A 133 -10.22 -7.37 7.91
C HIS A 133 -11.00 -6.52 6.92
N ASP A 134 -12.18 -6.10 7.33
CA ASP A 134 -12.94 -5.10 6.60
C ASP A 134 -12.42 -3.70 6.97
N LEU A 135 -12.36 -2.81 6.00
CA LEU A 135 -11.85 -1.45 6.15
C LEU A 135 -12.85 -0.44 5.61
N LYS A 136 -13.00 0.69 6.26
CA LYS A 136 -13.74 1.84 5.74
C LYS A 136 -12.77 2.90 5.22
N VAL A 137 -12.98 3.36 3.99
CA VAL A 137 -12.16 4.42 3.39
C VAL A 137 -12.47 5.75 4.06
N ILE A 138 -11.44 6.42 4.60
CA ILE A 138 -11.58 7.74 5.25
C ILE A 138 -10.90 8.85 4.47
N SER A 139 -9.83 8.56 3.75
CA SER A 139 -9.10 9.52 2.93
C SER A 139 -8.48 8.89 1.71
N ILE A 140 -8.32 9.68 0.67
CA ILE A 140 -7.69 9.27 -0.58
C ILE A 140 -6.63 10.30 -0.93
N ASP A 141 -5.37 9.89 -1.01
CA ASP A 141 -4.24 10.71 -1.40
C ASP A 141 -3.79 10.30 -2.81
N MET A 142 -4.16 11.11 -3.79
CA MET A 142 -3.84 10.87 -5.21
C MET A 142 -2.36 11.14 -5.52
N GLU A 143 -1.69 12.01 -4.76
CA GLU A 143 -0.27 12.31 -4.99
C GLU A 143 0.62 11.15 -4.54
N LYS A 144 0.31 10.58 -3.39
CA LYS A 144 1.04 9.44 -2.81
C LYS A 144 0.50 8.09 -3.29
N LEU A 145 -0.61 8.08 -4.00
CA LEU A 145 -1.33 6.87 -4.43
C LEU A 145 -1.61 5.94 -3.24
N GLN A 146 -2.08 6.53 -2.14
CA GLN A 146 -2.41 5.84 -0.90
C GLN A 146 -3.85 6.10 -0.49
N VAL A 147 -4.49 5.08 0.04
CA VAL A 147 -5.84 5.16 0.61
C VAL A 147 -5.72 4.98 2.12
N GLY A 148 -6.21 5.97 2.87
CA GLY A 148 -6.32 5.90 4.31
C GLY A 148 -7.63 5.22 4.70
N CYS A 149 -7.53 4.26 5.60
CA CYS A 149 -8.66 3.44 6.04
C CYS A 149 -8.82 3.46 7.55
N SER A 150 -10.04 3.14 8.00
CA SER A 150 -10.40 3.00 9.41
C SER A 150 -11.13 1.68 9.65
N ILE A 151 -10.79 1.01 10.73
CA ILE A 151 -11.51 -0.16 11.24
C ILE A 151 -12.50 0.29 12.32
N LYS A 152 -12.10 1.23 13.17
CA LYS A 152 -12.96 1.71 14.26
C LYS A 152 -14.30 2.24 13.76
N GLN A 153 -14.35 2.88 12.58
CA GLN A 153 -15.56 3.43 12.00
C GLN A 153 -16.53 2.37 11.44
N LEU A 154 -16.14 1.09 11.44
CA LEU A 154 -17.05 -0.04 11.15
C LEU A 154 -17.87 -0.44 12.37
N SER A 155 -17.37 -0.15 13.57
CA SER A 155 -18.08 -0.36 14.83
C SER A 155 -18.76 0.93 15.26
N PRO A 156 -19.93 0.87 15.89
CA PRO A 156 -20.57 2.05 16.43
C PRO A 156 -19.65 2.71 17.47
N ASP A 157 -19.60 4.03 17.45
CA ASP A 157 -18.82 4.78 18.44
C ASP A 157 -19.38 4.52 19.85
N PRO A 158 -18.57 4.02 20.79
CA PRO A 158 -19.02 3.84 22.17
C PRO A 158 -19.57 5.12 22.81
N PHE A 159 -19.15 6.28 22.29
CA PHE A 159 -19.58 7.60 22.77
C PHE A 159 -20.89 8.11 22.12
N GLU A 160 -21.38 7.52 21.04
CA GLU A 160 -22.69 7.88 20.46
C GLU A 160 -23.83 7.71 21.48
N HIS A 161 -23.68 6.76 22.41
CA HIS A 161 -24.65 6.50 23.48
C HIS A 161 -24.46 7.35 24.74
N ILE A 162 -23.52 8.30 24.72
CA ILE A 162 -23.23 9.16 25.89
C ILE A 162 -24.48 10.01 26.28
N SER A 163 -25.29 10.37 25.30
CA SER A 163 -26.56 11.09 25.53
C SER A 163 -27.58 10.29 26.32
N ASN A 164 -27.40 8.96 26.39
CA ASN A 164 -28.28 8.07 27.18
C ASN A 164 -27.91 8.04 28.66
N TYR A 165 -26.74 8.58 29.02
CA TYR A 165 -26.31 8.64 30.42
C TYR A 165 -26.77 9.95 31.05
N GLN A 166 -27.49 9.81 32.15
CA GLN A 166 -28.03 10.94 32.91
C GLN A 166 -27.15 11.23 34.11
N ILE A 167 -26.89 12.51 34.35
CA ILE A 167 -26.14 12.96 35.53
C ILE A 167 -26.95 12.55 36.81
N GLY A 168 -26.27 11.92 37.75
CA GLY A 168 -26.88 11.42 39.00
C GLY A 168 -27.42 10.00 38.94
N SER A 169 -27.46 9.36 37.77
CA SER A 169 -27.84 7.95 37.63
C SER A 169 -26.68 7.02 37.97
N GLN A 170 -27.04 5.79 38.40
CA GLN A 170 -26.05 4.76 38.74
C GLN A 170 -25.92 3.73 37.63
N TYR A 171 -24.68 3.43 37.22
CA TYR A 171 -24.36 2.49 36.19
C TYR A 171 -23.36 1.43 36.68
N LYS A 172 -23.50 0.18 36.22
CA LYS A 172 -22.50 -0.86 36.44
C LYS A 172 -21.35 -0.66 35.46
N VAL A 173 -20.15 -0.43 35.99
CA VAL A 173 -18.95 -0.19 35.21
C VAL A 173 -17.84 -1.13 35.63
N LYS A 174 -16.87 -1.38 34.69
CA LYS A 174 -15.67 -2.15 34.96
C LYS A 174 -14.49 -1.19 35.01
N VAL A 175 -13.71 -1.23 36.06
CA VAL A 175 -12.47 -0.48 36.17
C VAL A 175 -11.44 -1.09 35.23
N VAL A 176 -10.96 -0.32 34.28
CA VAL A 176 -9.98 -0.72 33.25
C VAL A 176 -8.58 -0.29 33.62
N LYS A 177 -8.43 0.89 34.25
CA LYS A 177 -7.13 1.45 34.61
C LYS A 177 -7.24 2.29 35.89
N ILE A 178 -6.23 2.18 36.74
CA ILE A 178 -6.06 3.00 37.95
C ILE A 178 -4.85 3.92 37.73
N THR A 179 -5.00 5.19 38.08
CA THR A 179 -3.93 6.22 38.06
C THR A 179 -3.91 6.94 39.40
N ASP A 180 -2.86 7.71 39.69
CA ASP A 180 -2.70 8.41 40.96
C ASP A 180 -3.79 9.46 41.24
N TYR A 181 -4.51 9.88 40.18
CA TYR A 181 -5.59 10.89 40.27
C TYR A 181 -6.99 10.30 40.04
N GLY A 182 -7.12 8.99 39.90
CA GLY A 182 -8.43 8.34 39.74
C GLY A 182 -8.44 7.03 38.97
N CYS A 183 -9.63 6.51 38.70
CA CYS A 183 -9.82 5.29 37.91
C CYS A 183 -10.65 5.57 36.65
N PHE A 184 -10.31 4.85 35.58
CA PHE A 184 -11.04 4.84 34.32
C PHE A 184 -11.76 3.53 34.15
#